data_23ed705a4f8bb921ae6621c7260311a0
#
_entry.id   23ed705a4f8bb921ae6621c7260311a0
#
_cell.length_a   1.000
_cell.length_b   1.000
_cell.length_c   1.000
_cell.angle_alpha   90.00
_cell.angle_beta   90.00
_cell.angle_gamma   90.00
#
_symmetry.space_group_name_H-M   'P 1'
#
loop_
_entity.id
_entity.type
_entity.pdbx_description
1 polymer ?
#
loop_
_entity_poly.entity_id
_entity_poly.type
_entity_poly.pdbx_seq_one_letter_code
_entity_poly.pdbx_strand_id
1 'polypeptide(L)'
;IALGEFKELNLILKGDVDGSVEALTDSFLKLSTEEIQVNIIHKGVGAITESDVLLASASDAIVIGFNVRPSGNSRILAEKEEIDIRSYSIIYDAINDVKDAMEGLLSPDMKEEISGNAEIRETFKISKIGTIAGCMVTSGKIYRNSNIRLIREGIVQFTGVLSSLKRFKDDVKEV
;
A
#
# COMPACT_ATOMS: atom_id res chain seq x y z
N ILE A 1 -20.78 6.78 2.42
CA ILE A 1 -20.02 6.05 1.36
C ILE A 1 -18.71 6.79 1.27
N ALA A 2 -17.67 6.29 1.96
CA ALA A 2 -16.33 6.80 1.81
C ALA A 2 -15.89 6.45 0.37
N LEU A 3 -15.63 7.46 -0.44
CA LEU A 3 -14.92 7.32 -1.69
C LEU A 3 -13.51 6.87 -1.31
N GLY A 4 -13.28 5.56 -1.33
CA GLY A 4 -11.94 5.00 -1.24
C GLY A 4 -11.10 5.61 -2.36
N GLU A 5 -9.84 5.93 -2.06
CA GLU A 5 -8.91 6.39 -3.08
C GLU A 5 -8.82 5.33 -4.18
N PHE A 6 -9.44 5.63 -5.30
CA PHE A 6 -9.39 4.80 -6.49
C PHE A 6 -8.00 4.95 -7.10
N LYS A 7 -7.29 3.84 -7.24
CA LYS A 7 -5.96 3.82 -7.83
C LYS A 7 -6.01 3.27 -9.24
N GLU A 8 -5.17 3.78 -10.11
CA GLU A 8 -5.03 3.35 -11.49
C GLU A 8 -3.62 2.86 -11.75
N LEU A 9 -3.50 1.75 -12.46
CA LEU A 9 -2.25 1.24 -12.99
C LEU A 9 -2.29 1.34 -14.51
N ASN A 10 -1.49 2.24 -15.06
CA ASN A 10 -1.40 2.48 -16.49
C ASN A 10 -0.27 1.67 -17.11
N LEU A 11 -0.55 0.98 -18.19
CA LEU A 11 0.39 0.11 -18.88
C LEU A 11 0.49 0.46 -20.36
N ILE A 12 1.70 0.36 -20.91
CA ILE A 12 1.97 0.37 -22.35
C ILE A 12 2.54 -1.00 -22.70
N LEU A 13 1.94 -1.68 -23.67
CA LEU A 13 2.31 -3.03 -24.07
C LEU A 13 2.97 -3.03 -25.44
N LYS A 14 4.13 -3.67 -25.54
CA LYS A 14 4.80 -3.95 -26.81
C LYS A 14 5.14 -5.44 -26.88
N GLY A 15 4.88 -6.06 -28.00
CA GLY A 15 5.17 -7.47 -28.22
C GLY A 15 5.81 -7.75 -29.56
N ASP A 16 6.31 -8.94 -29.71
CA ASP A 16 6.90 -9.42 -30.96
C ASP A 16 5.84 -9.71 -32.03
N VAL A 17 4.67 -10.16 -31.59
CA VAL A 17 3.53 -10.47 -32.46
C VAL A 17 2.22 -9.96 -31.86
N ASP A 18 1.24 -9.70 -32.70
CA ASP A 18 -0.05 -9.14 -32.32
C ASP A 18 -0.81 -10.04 -31.32
N GLY A 19 -0.82 -11.35 -31.56
CA GLY A 19 -1.47 -12.33 -30.69
C GLY A 19 -0.93 -12.32 -29.25
N SER A 20 0.37 -12.10 -29.07
CA SER A 20 0.99 -11.98 -27.73
C SER A 20 0.52 -10.70 -27.03
N VAL A 21 0.44 -9.60 -27.75
CA VAL A 21 -0.04 -8.31 -27.22
C VAL A 21 -1.50 -8.40 -26.81
N GLU A 22 -2.35 -9.02 -27.62
CA GLU A 22 -3.77 -9.23 -27.29
C GLU A 22 -3.96 -10.13 -26.07
N ALA A 23 -3.24 -11.25 -26.00
CA ALA A 23 -3.29 -12.17 -24.87
C ALA A 23 -2.88 -11.50 -23.56
N LEU A 24 -1.84 -10.68 -23.58
CA LEU A 24 -1.41 -9.89 -22.42
C LEU A 24 -2.44 -8.83 -22.05
N THR A 25 -2.99 -8.13 -23.03
CA THR A 25 -4.03 -7.12 -22.82
C THR A 25 -5.23 -7.72 -22.08
N ASP A 26 -5.75 -8.83 -22.58
CA ASP A 26 -6.90 -9.51 -21.96
C ASP A 26 -6.59 -10.00 -20.55
N SER A 27 -5.38 -10.53 -20.34
CA SER A 27 -4.94 -11.02 -19.03
C SER A 27 -4.79 -9.89 -18.03
N PHE A 28 -4.23 -8.75 -18.43
CA PHE A 28 -4.03 -7.60 -17.55
C PHE A 28 -5.35 -6.90 -17.21
N LEU A 29 -6.24 -6.75 -18.15
CA LEU A 29 -7.57 -6.17 -17.90
C LEU A 29 -8.39 -6.99 -16.90
N LYS A 30 -8.22 -8.30 -16.89
CA LYS A 30 -8.87 -9.20 -15.92
C LYS A 30 -8.31 -9.06 -14.50
N LEU A 31 -7.15 -8.46 -14.33
CA LEU A 31 -6.56 -8.20 -13.02
C LEU A 31 -7.17 -6.99 -12.31
N SER A 32 -7.91 -6.14 -13.00
CA SER A 32 -8.58 -4.98 -12.41
C SER A 32 -9.48 -5.40 -11.24
N THR A 33 -9.40 -4.64 -10.15
CA THR A 33 -10.22 -4.81 -8.95
C THR A 33 -11.03 -3.55 -8.68
N GLU A 34 -11.92 -3.58 -7.70
CA GLU A 34 -12.68 -2.40 -7.28
C GLU A 34 -11.78 -1.28 -6.73
N GLU A 35 -10.60 -1.63 -6.20
CA GLU A 35 -9.64 -0.70 -5.61
C GLU A 35 -8.62 -0.17 -6.62
N ILE A 36 -8.23 -1.01 -7.60
CA ILE A 36 -7.23 -0.67 -8.63
C ILE A 36 -7.78 -1.03 -10.00
N GLN A 37 -7.81 -0.05 -10.90
CA GLN A 37 -8.11 -0.27 -12.30
C GLN A 37 -6.84 -0.37 -13.12
N VAL A 38 -6.72 -1.42 -13.94
CA VAL A 38 -5.65 -1.58 -14.92
C VAL A 38 -6.09 -0.97 -16.23
N ASN A 39 -5.34 0.01 -16.72
CA ASN A 39 -5.61 0.70 -17.99
C ASN A 39 -4.49 0.39 -18.99
N ILE A 40 -4.85 0.01 -20.19
CA ILE A 40 -3.91 -0.13 -21.29
C ILE A 40 -3.94 1.17 -22.11
N ILE A 41 -2.93 2.00 -21.93
CA ILE A 41 -2.83 3.32 -22.58
C ILE A 41 -2.49 3.16 -24.07
N HIS A 42 -1.57 2.26 -24.38
CA HIS A 42 -1.16 1.95 -25.75
C HIS A 42 -0.69 0.50 -25.85
N LYS A 43 -0.92 -0.09 -26.99
CA LYS A 43 -0.42 -1.41 -27.34
C LYS A 43 0.08 -1.44 -28.78
N GLY A 44 1.11 -2.21 -29.05
CA GLY A 44 1.67 -2.32 -30.41
C GLY A 44 2.66 -3.45 -30.56
N VAL A 45 3.02 -3.71 -31.81
CA VAL A 45 4.00 -4.73 -32.19
C VAL A 45 5.33 -4.06 -32.53
N GLY A 46 6.44 -4.69 -32.17
CA GLY A 46 7.78 -4.24 -32.42
C GLY A 46 8.52 -3.73 -31.19
N ALA A 47 9.73 -3.19 -31.40
CA ALA A 47 10.57 -2.69 -30.33
C ALA A 47 9.94 -1.49 -29.61
N ILE A 48 10.31 -1.31 -28.36
CA ILE A 48 9.92 -0.15 -27.56
C ILE A 48 10.65 1.08 -28.10
N THR A 49 9.88 2.10 -28.49
CA THR A 49 10.39 3.33 -29.13
C THR A 49 10.47 4.48 -28.15
N GLU A 50 11.13 5.57 -28.53
CA GLU A 50 11.15 6.81 -27.77
C GLU A 50 9.74 7.39 -27.56
N SER A 51 8.86 7.25 -28.55
CA SER A 51 7.48 7.69 -28.46
C SER A 51 6.69 6.91 -27.38
N ASP A 52 6.94 5.62 -27.22
CA ASP A 52 6.35 4.80 -26.17
C ASP A 52 6.80 5.29 -24.78
N VAL A 53 8.07 5.63 -24.64
CA VAL A 53 8.64 6.17 -23.38
C VAL A 53 8.05 7.54 -23.05
N LEU A 54 7.94 8.44 -24.03
CA LEU A 54 7.33 9.76 -23.82
C LEU A 54 5.85 9.65 -23.45
N LEU A 55 5.13 8.73 -24.06
CA LEU A 55 3.73 8.46 -23.71
C LEU A 55 3.62 7.90 -22.28
N ALA A 56 4.54 7.03 -21.89
CA ALA A 56 4.61 6.50 -20.53
C ALA A 56 4.86 7.61 -19.50
N SER A 57 5.77 8.53 -19.81
CA SER A 57 6.04 9.71 -18.95
C SER A 57 4.80 10.59 -18.81
N ALA A 58 4.11 10.86 -19.90
CA ALA A 58 2.90 11.69 -19.89
C ALA A 58 1.70 11.05 -19.16
N SER A 59 1.65 9.72 -19.11
CA SER A 59 0.52 8.96 -18.57
C SER A 59 0.83 8.29 -17.22
N ASP A 60 2.02 8.50 -16.68
CA ASP A 60 2.51 7.79 -15.50
C ASP A 60 2.35 6.27 -15.64
N ALA A 61 2.82 5.72 -16.76
CA ALA A 61 2.63 4.34 -17.14
C ALA A 61 3.93 3.53 -17.06
N ILE A 62 3.77 2.22 -16.84
CA ILE A 62 4.85 1.23 -16.93
C ILE A 62 4.86 0.66 -18.36
N VAL A 63 6.04 0.54 -18.95
CA VAL A 63 6.21 -0.08 -20.27
C VAL A 63 6.55 -1.56 -20.10
N ILE A 64 5.73 -2.42 -20.71
CA ILE A 64 5.91 -3.86 -20.70
C ILE A 64 6.24 -4.33 -22.11
N GLY A 65 7.40 -4.96 -22.27
CA GLY A 65 7.84 -5.58 -23.50
C GLY A 65 7.78 -7.10 -23.42
N PHE A 66 7.08 -7.73 -24.35
CA PHE A 66 7.05 -9.19 -24.47
C PHE A 66 7.88 -9.66 -25.67
N ASN A 67 8.98 -10.36 -25.39
CA ASN A 67 9.99 -10.77 -26.39
C ASN A 67 10.57 -9.60 -27.22
N VAL A 68 10.45 -8.37 -26.74
CA VAL A 68 11.00 -7.18 -27.39
C VAL A 68 11.88 -6.41 -26.43
N ARG A 69 12.79 -5.63 -26.98
CA ARG A 69 13.71 -4.80 -26.20
C ARG A 69 13.55 -3.34 -26.59
N PRO A 70 13.86 -2.42 -25.69
CA PRO A 70 13.91 -1.00 -26.03
C PRO A 70 15.07 -0.75 -27.03
N SER A 71 14.85 0.20 -27.93
CA SER A 71 15.94 0.73 -28.76
C SER A 71 16.98 1.42 -27.87
N GLY A 72 18.21 1.60 -28.36
CA GLY A 72 19.27 2.24 -27.57
C GLY A 72 18.88 3.62 -27.06
N ASN A 73 18.25 4.43 -27.89
CA ASN A 73 17.80 5.78 -27.53
C ASN A 73 16.60 5.75 -26.56
N SER A 74 15.67 4.83 -26.76
CA SER A 74 14.50 4.73 -25.85
C SER A 74 14.91 4.27 -24.45
N ARG A 75 15.95 3.46 -24.32
CA ARG A 75 16.51 3.07 -23.01
C ARG A 75 17.12 4.28 -22.29
N ILE A 76 17.91 5.08 -22.98
CA ILE A 76 18.51 6.29 -22.40
C ILE A 76 17.42 7.29 -21.99
N LEU A 77 16.40 7.46 -22.83
CA LEU A 77 15.29 8.34 -22.54
C LEU A 77 14.48 7.83 -21.32
N ALA A 78 14.25 6.53 -21.22
CA ALA A 78 13.55 5.92 -20.09
C ALA A 78 14.29 6.15 -18.76
N GLU A 79 15.62 6.01 -18.78
CA GLU A 79 16.44 6.30 -17.59
C GLU A 79 16.35 7.79 -17.20
N LYS A 80 16.36 8.70 -18.18
CA LYS A 80 16.22 10.14 -17.95
C LYS A 80 14.86 10.54 -17.41
N GLU A 81 13.80 9.94 -17.93
CA GLU A 81 12.41 10.23 -17.55
C GLU A 81 11.92 9.36 -16.36
N GLU A 82 12.80 8.52 -15.80
CA GLU A 82 12.50 7.60 -14.71
C GLU A 82 11.35 6.64 -15.02
N ILE A 83 11.26 6.19 -16.27
CA ILE A 83 10.26 5.25 -16.75
C ILE A 83 10.73 3.81 -16.56
N ASP A 84 9.90 3.01 -15.90
CA ASP A 84 10.14 1.59 -15.70
C ASP A 84 9.78 0.80 -16.98
N ILE A 85 10.78 0.17 -17.56
CA ILE A 85 10.61 -0.73 -18.71
C ILE A 85 10.91 -2.14 -18.24
N ARG A 86 9.92 -3.03 -18.33
CA ARG A 86 10.03 -4.43 -17.94
C ARG A 86 9.88 -5.31 -19.16
N SER A 87 10.82 -6.25 -19.34
CA SER A 87 10.82 -7.20 -20.45
C SER A 87 10.57 -8.61 -19.96
N TYR A 88 9.68 -9.32 -20.65
CA TYR A 88 9.30 -10.70 -20.34
C TYR A 88 9.34 -11.57 -21.59
N SER A 89 9.55 -12.86 -21.38
CA SER A 89 9.40 -13.89 -22.41
C SER A 89 8.34 -14.94 -22.06
N ILE A 90 7.80 -14.87 -20.86
CA ILE A 90 6.75 -15.76 -20.35
C ILE A 90 5.57 -14.90 -19.88
N ILE A 91 4.36 -15.19 -20.38
CA ILE A 91 3.14 -14.43 -20.07
C ILE A 91 2.83 -14.45 -18.57
N TYR A 92 3.00 -15.58 -17.91
CA TYR A 92 2.73 -15.71 -16.48
C TYR A 92 3.64 -14.84 -15.61
N ASP A 93 4.89 -14.67 -16.01
CA ASP A 93 5.82 -13.79 -15.28
C ASP A 93 5.37 -12.34 -15.36
N ALA A 94 4.92 -11.89 -16.54
CA ALA A 94 4.37 -10.57 -16.73
C ALA A 94 3.09 -10.34 -15.87
N ILE A 95 2.20 -11.31 -15.85
CA ILE A 95 0.97 -11.26 -15.04
C ILE A 95 1.29 -11.20 -13.56
N ASN A 96 2.20 -12.01 -13.06
CA ASN A 96 2.58 -12.03 -11.65
C ASN A 96 3.23 -10.73 -11.22
N ASP A 97 4.12 -10.17 -12.03
CA ASP A 97 4.77 -8.89 -11.71
C ASP A 97 3.77 -7.73 -11.70
N VAL A 98 2.78 -7.72 -12.59
CA VAL A 98 1.70 -6.72 -12.56
C VAL A 98 0.82 -6.88 -11.33
N LYS A 99 0.51 -8.11 -10.91
CA LYS A 99 -0.18 -8.38 -9.65
C LYS A 99 0.59 -7.85 -8.45
N ASP A 100 1.88 -8.12 -8.39
CA ASP A 100 2.74 -7.65 -7.29
C ASP A 100 2.82 -6.11 -7.27
N ALA A 101 2.86 -5.46 -8.43
CA ALA A 101 2.80 -4.01 -8.54
C ALA A 101 1.46 -3.44 -8.06
N MET A 102 0.34 -4.11 -8.35
CA MET A 102 -0.99 -3.73 -7.85
C MET A 102 -1.07 -3.85 -6.33
N GLU A 103 -0.57 -4.93 -5.75
CA GLU A 103 -0.51 -5.10 -4.29
C GLU A 103 0.35 -4.01 -3.63
N GLY A 104 1.45 -3.61 -4.26
CA GLY A 104 2.30 -2.51 -3.78
C GLY A 104 1.65 -1.13 -3.83
N LEU A 105 0.63 -0.93 -4.66
CA LEU A 105 -0.15 0.31 -4.71
C LEU A 105 -1.22 0.38 -3.61
N LEU A 106 -1.64 -0.75 -3.06
CA LEU A 106 -2.61 -0.79 -1.98
C LEU A 106 -1.97 -0.25 -0.70
N SER A 107 -2.70 0.61 0.00
CA SER A 107 -2.33 1.02 1.35
C SER A 107 -2.46 -0.21 2.26
N PRO A 108 -1.50 -0.48 3.16
CA PRO A 108 -1.62 -1.58 4.08
C PRO A 108 -2.86 -1.38 4.95
N ASP A 109 -3.74 -2.37 4.98
CA ASP A 109 -4.85 -2.40 5.91
C ASP A 109 -4.27 -2.53 7.32
N MET A 110 -4.52 -1.53 8.15
CA MET A 110 -4.13 -1.58 9.55
C MET A 110 -5.13 -2.46 10.31
N LYS A 111 -4.69 -3.66 10.67
CA LYS A 111 -5.46 -4.53 11.55
C LYS A 111 -5.18 -4.15 12.99
N GLU A 112 -6.23 -3.78 13.71
CA GLU A 112 -6.14 -3.56 15.14
C GLU A 112 -6.27 -4.90 15.87
N GLU A 113 -5.32 -5.19 16.74
CA GLU A 113 -5.38 -6.32 17.65
C GLU A 113 -5.39 -5.81 19.08
N ILE A 114 -6.31 -6.35 19.88
CA ILE A 114 -6.38 -6.04 21.30
C ILE A 114 -5.23 -6.75 22.01
N SER A 115 -4.22 -5.98 22.44
CA SER A 115 -3.09 -6.52 23.20
C SER A 115 -3.42 -6.75 24.68
N GLY A 116 -4.34 -5.97 25.22
CA GLY A 116 -4.77 -6.10 26.60
C GLY A 116 -5.93 -5.18 26.94
N ASN A 117 -6.57 -5.49 28.04
CA ASN A 117 -7.64 -4.69 28.62
C ASN A 117 -7.30 -4.27 30.04
N ALA A 118 -7.63 -3.03 30.39
CA ALA A 118 -7.47 -2.53 31.73
C ALA A 118 -8.76 -1.81 32.17
N GLU A 119 -9.10 -1.97 33.43
CA GLU A 119 -10.23 -1.30 34.06
C GLU A 119 -9.73 -0.16 34.93
N ILE A 120 -10.29 1.03 34.75
CA ILE A 120 -9.98 2.18 35.60
C ILE A 120 -10.65 1.98 36.96
N ARG A 121 -9.86 1.92 38.01
CA ARG A 121 -10.31 1.78 39.39
C ARG A 121 -10.39 3.13 40.13
N GLU A 122 -9.36 3.94 39.91
CA GLU A 122 -9.23 5.24 40.58
C GLU A 122 -8.66 6.29 39.63
N THR A 123 -8.96 7.55 39.87
CA THR A 123 -8.40 8.68 39.15
C THR A 123 -7.73 9.65 40.13
N PHE A 124 -6.53 10.09 39.80
CA PHE A 124 -5.76 11.02 40.58
C PHE A 124 -5.51 12.31 39.80
N LYS A 125 -5.89 13.45 40.41
CA LYS A 125 -5.53 14.76 39.86
C LYS A 125 -4.19 15.23 40.42
N ILE A 126 -3.24 15.45 39.53
CA ILE A 126 -1.94 16.00 39.88
C ILE A 126 -1.80 17.36 39.20
N SER A 127 -1.62 18.42 39.99
CA SER A 127 -1.61 19.81 39.50
C SER A 127 -0.56 20.13 38.45
N LYS A 128 0.50 19.33 38.35
CA LYS A 128 1.61 19.53 37.37
C LYS A 128 1.47 18.69 36.10
N ILE A 129 0.72 17.61 36.11
CA ILE A 129 0.72 16.58 35.04
C ILE A 129 -0.71 16.37 34.48
N GLY A 130 -1.74 16.71 35.22
CA GLY A 130 -3.13 16.46 34.87
C GLY A 130 -3.72 15.26 35.62
N THR A 131 -4.71 14.62 35.02
CA THR A 131 -5.41 13.48 35.64
C THR A 131 -4.70 12.18 35.25
N ILE A 132 -4.35 11.36 36.21
CA ILE A 132 -3.79 10.02 36.03
C ILE A 132 -4.84 8.99 36.40
N ALA A 133 -4.99 7.97 35.59
CA ALA A 133 -5.88 6.85 35.84
C ALA A 133 -5.14 5.69 36.49
N GLY A 134 -5.59 5.26 37.65
CA GLY A 134 -5.18 4.01 38.28
C GLY A 134 -5.99 2.87 37.69
N CYS A 135 -5.33 1.99 36.94
CA CYS A 135 -5.98 0.91 36.22
C CYS A 135 -5.50 -0.47 36.72
N MET A 136 -6.39 -1.44 36.61
CA MET A 136 -6.07 -2.85 36.80
C MET A 136 -6.13 -3.56 35.45
N VAL A 137 -5.05 -4.22 35.06
CA VAL A 137 -5.02 -5.03 33.82
C VAL A 137 -5.86 -6.27 34.04
N THR A 138 -6.90 -6.43 33.25
CA THR A 138 -7.85 -7.56 33.36
C THR A 138 -7.50 -8.70 32.42
N SER A 139 -6.88 -8.39 31.29
CA SER A 139 -6.41 -9.40 30.33
C SER A 139 -5.30 -8.84 29.45
N GLY A 140 -4.39 -9.73 28.99
CA GLY A 140 -3.32 -9.38 28.10
C GLY A 140 -2.22 -8.57 28.75
N LYS A 141 -1.52 -7.78 27.95
CA LYS A 141 -0.45 -6.88 28.37
C LYS A 141 -0.62 -5.48 27.78
N ILE A 142 -0.26 -4.49 28.54
CA ILE A 142 -0.27 -3.08 28.10
C ILE A 142 1.17 -2.60 28.01
N TYR A 143 1.50 -2.03 26.84
CA TYR A 143 2.83 -1.50 26.54
C TYR A 143 2.84 0.03 26.63
N ARG A 144 3.98 0.57 26.99
CA ARG A 144 4.23 2.02 26.92
C ARG A 144 4.09 2.47 25.44
N ASN A 145 3.46 3.61 25.22
CA ASN A 145 3.15 4.17 23.90
C ASN A 145 2.13 3.37 23.06
N SER A 146 1.39 2.46 23.68
CA SER A 146 0.29 1.76 23.00
C SER A 146 -0.84 2.73 22.68
N ASN A 147 -1.52 2.47 21.57
CA ASN A 147 -2.79 3.11 21.26
C ASN A 147 -3.85 2.57 22.22
N ILE A 148 -4.62 3.45 22.81
CA ILE A 148 -5.69 3.11 23.75
C ILE A 148 -7.04 3.67 23.29
N ARG A 149 -8.10 2.95 23.62
CA ARG A 149 -9.47 3.44 23.53
C ARG A 149 -10.10 3.44 24.93
N LEU A 150 -10.57 4.59 25.34
CA LEU A 150 -11.35 4.70 26.56
C LEU A 150 -12.81 4.38 26.24
N ILE A 151 -13.31 3.27 26.81
CA ILE A 151 -14.68 2.81 26.62
C ILE A 151 -15.47 3.05 27.92
N ARG A 152 -16.59 3.71 27.80
CA ARG A 152 -17.52 3.94 28.90
C ARG A 152 -18.93 3.54 28.46
N GLU A 153 -19.56 2.66 29.23
CA GLU A 153 -20.90 2.12 28.90
C GLU A 153 -21.01 1.51 27.48
N GLY A 154 -19.94 0.84 27.03
CA GLY A 154 -19.87 0.24 25.70
C GLY A 154 -19.59 1.21 24.54
N ILE A 155 -19.39 2.50 24.83
CA ILE A 155 -19.13 3.55 23.84
C ILE A 155 -17.70 4.06 23.99
N VAL A 156 -16.98 4.16 22.86
CA VAL A 156 -15.64 4.76 22.81
C VAL A 156 -15.74 6.27 23.06
N GLN A 157 -15.20 6.72 24.17
CA GLN A 157 -15.21 8.14 24.56
C GLN A 157 -13.95 8.89 24.09
N PHE A 158 -12.84 8.19 24.02
CA PHE A 158 -11.56 8.78 23.65
C PHE A 158 -10.65 7.73 23.00
N THR A 159 -9.89 8.16 22.00
CA THR A 159 -8.84 7.37 21.36
C THR A 159 -7.56 8.17 21.39
N GLY A 160 -6.49 7.59 21.87
CA GLY A 160 -5.21 8.28 21.98
C GLY A 160 -4.06 7.32 22.23
N VAL A 161 -2.89 7.89 22.46
CA VAL A 161 -1.66 7.15 22.75
C VAL A 161 -1.33 7.29 24.24
N LEU A 162 -0.92 6.20 24.86
CA LEU A 162 -0.46 6.19 26.25
C LEU A 162 0.86 6.97 26.37
N SER A 163 0.87 8.08 27.06
CA SER A 163 2.05 8.93 27.22
C SER A 163 3.03 8.41 28.28
N SER A 164 2.51 7.75 29.31
CA SER A 164 3.32 7.15 30.37
C SER A 164 2.66 5.90 30.93
N LEU A 165 3.46 4.95 31.35
CA LEU A 165 3.01 3.72 32.00
C LEU A 165 3.86 3.48 33.24
N LYS A 166 3.18 3.36 34.39
CA LYS A 166 3.82 3.11 35.68
C LYS A 166 3.17 1.92 36.38
N ARG A 167 3.98 1.12 37.01
CA ARG A 167 3.54 0.08 37.94
C ARG A 167 3.90 0.50 39.35
N PHE A 168 2.88 0.71 40.19
CA PHE A 168 2.99 1.37 41.49
C PHE A 168 3.53 2.80 41.34
N LYS A 169 4.78 3.07 41.43
CA LYS A 169 5.41 4.39 41.22
C LYS A 169 6.57 4.36 40.22
N ASP A 170 6.89 3.18 39.70
CA ASP A 170 8.02 2.96 38.82
C ASP A 170 7.58 2.96 37.35
N ASP A 171 8.35 3.65 36.51
CA ASP A 171 8.16 3.62 35.07
C ASP A 171 8.51 2.23 34.52
N VAL A 172 7.57 1.65 33.76
CA VAL A 172 7.73 0.33 33.16
C VAL A 172 7.43 0.38 31.68
N LYS A 173 7.96 -0.59 30.94
CA LYS A 173 7.71 -0.72 29.50
C LYS A 173 6.43 -1.51 29.19
N GLU A 174 6.03 -2.41 30.08
CA GLU A 174 4.85 -3.25 29.97
C GLU A 174 4.26 -3.55 31.36
N VAL A 175 2.96 -3.80 31.39
CA VAL A 175 2.23 -4.26 32.57
C VAL A 175 1.36 -5.44 32.18
#